data_24150c3a3f7e19c2027a55c86fcf588f
#
_entry.id   24150c3a3f7e19c2027a55c86fcf588f
#
_cell.length_a   1.000
_cell.length_b   1.000
_cell.length_c   1.000
_cell.angle_alpha   90.00
_cell.angle_beta   90.00
_cell.angle_gamma   90.00
#
_symmetry.space_group_name_H-M   'P 1'
#
loop_
_entity.id
_entity.type
_entity.pdbx_description
1 polymer ?
#
loop_
_entity_poly.entity_id
_entity_poly.type
_entity_poly.pdbx_seq_one_letter_code
_entity_poly.pdbx_strand_id
1 'polypeptide(L)'
;MRVGIPTEIKNNENRVAATPAGVHELVRRGHEVLVEAGAGLGSRVSDDDFRRAGALVVDGPDEVWRESELVLKVKEPIEAEYPRMRRDQVLFTYLHLAASRPCTDALLAAGTTSIAYETVQLDDRRLPLLSPMSEVAGRLSITVGAYHLMSAVGGRGTLLGGVPGTPKAKVVVIGGGTAGEHAAANALGMGADVTIVDLSLPRLAQLENRFQGAIQTRASSAYEIAAQLADADLVIGSVLIPGAKAPKLVTDEMVATMKPGSVLVDIAIDQGGCFEGSRPTTHDDPVFPVHRSVYYCVANMPGAVPETSTRALTNATLPYALALADRGWRAALAADPALARGLSTHDGRVTNAAVAAAFDLPAVPVESLLG
;
A
#
# COMPACT_ATOMS: atom_id res chain seq x y z
N MET A 1 -24.96 -3.18 13.86
CA MET A 1 -24.61 -2.62 12.53
C MET A 1 -24.47 -3.76 11.53
N ARG A 2 -24.88 -3.55 10.29
CA ARG A 2 -24.58 -4.46 9.18
C ARG A 2 -23.28 -4.07 8.51
N VAL A 3 -22.35 -5.02 8.43
CA VAL A 3 -21.01 -4.83 7.83
C VAL A 3 -20.94 -5.65 6.56
N GLY A 4 -20.61 -5.00 5.44
CA GLY A 4 -20.51 -5.64 4.14
C GLY A 4 -19.07 -5.79 3.66
N ILE A 5 -18.78 -6.92 3.05
CA ILE A 5 -17.48 -7.26 2.49
C ILE A 5 -17.70 -7.71 1.04
N PRO A 6 -17.67 -6.80 0.07
CA PRO A 6 -17.79 -7.16 -1.34
C PRO A 6 -16.49 -7.77 -1.86
N THR A 7 -16.59 -8.46 -2.98
CA THR A 7 -15.45 -8.90 -3.79
C THR A 7 -14.72 -7.69 -4.36
N GLU A 8 -13.39 -7.70 -4.31
CA GLU A 8 -12.58 -6.72 -5.03
C GLU A 8 -12.61 -7.00 -6.53
N ILE A 9 -12.93 -5.98 -7.32
CA ILE A 9 -13.08 -6.12 -8.78
C ILE A 9 -12.05 -5.34 -9.58
N LYS A 10 -11.11 -4.67 -8.90
CA LYS A 10 -9.98 -4.02 -9.54
C LYS A 10 -9.01 -5.07 -10.10
N ASN A 11 -8.42 -4.80 -11.27
CA ASN A 11 -7.52 -5.75 -11.92
C ASN A 11 -6.40 -6.23 -10.98
N ASN A 12 -6.18 -7.53 -10.93
CA ASN A 12 -5.18 -8.20 -10.08
C ASN A 12 -5.34 -7.92 -8.57
N GLU A 13 -6.54 -7.54 -8.10
CA GLU A 13 -6.83 -7.40 -6.68
C GLU A 13 -7.52 -8.66 -6.16
N ASN A 14 -6.77 -9.46 -5.44
CA ASN A 14 -7.19 -10.75 -4.89
C ASN A 14 -7.25 -10.77 -3.36
N ARG A 15 -7.03 -9.61 -2.72
CA ARG A 15 -7.18 -9.47 -1.27
C ARG A 15 -8.65 -9.35 -0.91
N VAL A 16 -8.96 -9.57 0.36
CA VAL A 16 -10.30 -9.35 0.94
C VAL A 16 -10.17 -8.53 2.22
N ALA A 17 -11.16 -7.68 2.51
CA ALA A 17 -11.08 -6.68 3.58
C ALA A 17 -11.25 -7.27 5.00
N ALA A 18 -11.67 -8.52 5.13
CA ALA A 18 -11.73 -9.21 6.43
C ALA A 18 -11.30 -10.67 6.31
N THR A 19 -10.79 -11.21 7.40
CA THR A 19 -10.55 -12.65 7.57
C THR A 19 -11.70 -13.29 8.35
N PRO A 20 -11.84 -14.63 8.36
CA PRO A 20 -12.80 -15.32 9.23
C PRO A 20 -12.65 -14.93 10.71
N ALA A 21 -11.43 -14.70 11.18
CA ALA A 21 -11.19 -14.22 12.55
C ALA A 21 -11.80 -12.83 12.79
N GLY A 22 -11.63 -11.91 11.83
CA GLY A 22 -12.23 -10.57 11.91
C GLY A 22 -13.75 -10.62 11.84
N VAL A 23 -14.31 -11.46 10.98
CA VAL A 23 -15.76 -11.72 10.91
C VAL A 23 -16.29 -12.26 12.24
N HIS A 24 -15.61 -13.25 12.81
CA HIS A 24 -15.99 -13.82 14.11
C HIS A 24 -16.03 -12.75 15.22
N GLU A 25 -15.06 -11.84 15.26
CA GLU A 25 -15.04 -10.75 16.24
C GLU A 25 -16.19 -9.75 16.04
N LEU A 26 -16.55 -9.41 14.81
CA LEU A 26 -17.70 -8.57 14.50
C LEU A 26 -19.01 -9.24 14.95
N VAL A 27 -19.21 -10.51 14.57
CA VAL A 27 -20.41 -11.29 14.93
C VAL A 27 -20.52 -11.46 16.45
N ARG A 28 -19.42 -11.78 17.14
CA ARG A 28 -19.38 -11.90 18.60
C ARG A 28 -19.80 -10.63 19.33
N ARG A 29 -19.60 -9.45 18.70
CA ARG A 29 -20.05 -8.14 19.22
C ARG A 29 -21.47 -7.78 18.82
N GLY A 30 -22.21 -8.68 18.17
CA GLY A 30 -23.60 -8.48 17.78
C GLY A 30 -23.81 -7.76 16.46
N HIS A 31 -22.79 -7.69 15.61
CA HIS A 31 -22.93 -7.19 14.26
C HIS A 31 -23.31 -8.30 13.29
N GLU A 32 -24.07 -7.95 12.26
CA GLU A 32 -24.38 -8.82 11.13
C GLU A 32 -23.35 -8.58 10.05
N VAL A 33 -22.71 -9.64 9.54
CA VAL A 33 -21.66 -9.53 8.52
C VAL A 33 -22.12 -10.22 7.24
N LEU A 34 -22.21 -9.44 6.15
CA LEU A 34 -22.50 -9.92 4.82
C LEU A 34 -21.21 -10.01 4.01
N VAL A 35 -20.96 -11.18 3.42
CA VAL A 35 -19.79 -11.41 2.55
C VAL A 35 -20.31 -11.82 1.18
N GLU A 36 -19.80 -11.18 0.12
CA GLU A 36 -20.08 -11.61 -1.24
C GLU A 36 -19.46 -12.97 -1.51
N ALA A 37 -20.19 -13.87 -2.15
CA ALA A 37 -19.73 -15.20 -2.51
C ALA A 37 -18.44 -15.11 -3.34
N GLY A 38 -17.42 -15.85 -2.93
CA GLY A 38 -16.13 -15.87 -3.61
C GLY A 38 -15.16 -14.75 -3.19
N ALA A 39 -15.57 -13.77 -2.38
CA ALA A 39 -14.74 -12.62 -2.01
C ALA A 39 -13.37 -12.99 -1.42
N GLY A 40 -13.27 -14.10 -0.71
CA GLY A 40 -12.04 -14.55 -0.07
C GLY A 40 -11.17 -15.49 -0.90
N LEU A 41 -11.65 -16.00 -2.03
CA LEU A 41 -10.99 -17.09 -2.78
C LEU A 41 -9.57 -16.72 -3.21
N GLY A 42 -9.36 -15.49 -3.67
CA GLY A 42 -8.04 -14.99 -4.04
C GLY A 42 -7.02 -15.00 -2.89
N SER A 43 -7.50 -14.92 -1.65
CA SER A 43 -6.69 -14.96 -0.42
C SER A 43 -6.75 -16.32 0.31
N ARG A 44 -7.16 -17.38 -0.38
CA ARG A 44 -7.29 -18.74 0.16
C ARG A 44 -8.28 -18.87 1.33
N VAL A 45 -9.31 -18.03 1.34
CA VAL A 45 -10.42 -18.08 2.30
C VAL A 45 -11.67 -18.48 1.54
N SER A 46 -12.29 -19.59 1.92
CA SER A 46 -13.51 -20.08 1.29
C SER A 46 -14.77 -19.42 1.88
N ASP A 47 -15.88 -19.48 1.15
CA ASP A 47 -17.19 -19.06 1.66
C ASP A 47 -17.60 -19.82 2.93
N ASP A 48 -17.23 -21.10 3.02
CA ASP A 48 -17.49 -21.92 4.20
C ASP A 48 -16.67 -21.47 5.42
N ASP A 49 -15.46 -20.93 5.22
CA ASP A 49 -14.70 -20.34 6.30
C ASP A 49 -15.42 -19.10 6.87
N PHE A 50 -15.98 -18.27 5.99
CA PHE A 50 -16.78 -17.13 6.41
C PHE A 50 -18.10 -17.53 7.08
N ARG A 51 -18.81 -18.54 6.55
CA ARG A 51 -20.04 -19.08 7.19
C ARG A 51 -19.75 -19.64 8.59
N ARG A 52 -18.66 -20.40 8.75
CA ARG A 52 -18.22 -20.92 10.07
C ARG A 52 -17.87 -19.80 11.05
N ALA A 53 -17.40 -18.67 10.57
CA ALA A 53 -17.13 -17.49 11.39
C ALA A 53 -18.41 -16.70 11.75
N GLY A 54 -19.56 -17.05 11.16
CA GLY A 54 -20.87 -16.44 11.43
C GLY A 54 -21.33 -15.43 10.39
N ALA A 55 -20.65 -15.29 9.24
CA ALA A 55 -21.11 -14.42 8.17
C ALA A 55 -22.28 -15.01 7.39
N LEU A 56 -23.11 -14.13 6.84
CA LEU A 56 -24.07 -14.43 5.78
C LEU A 56 -23.34 -14.25 4.44
N VAL A 57 -23.19 -15.35 3.70
CA VAL A 57 -22.63 -15.31 2.35
C VAL A 57 -23.76 -15.11 1.37
N VAL A 58 -23.70 -14.04 0.57
CA VAL A 58 -24.71 -13.62 -0.40
C VAL A 58 -24.18 -13.68 -1.82
N ASP A 59 -25.05 -13.87 -2.82
CA ASP A 59 -24.64 -14.24 -4.19
C ASP A 59 -24.01 -13.10 -5.01
N GLY A 60 -24.17 -11.84 -4.59
CA GLY A 60 -23.67 -10.75 -5.41
C GLY A 60 -23.47 -9.43 -4.68
N PRO A 61 -22.77 -8.48 -5.33
CA PRO A 61 -22.40 -7.20 -4.72
C PRO A 61 -23.59 -6.31 -4.39
N ASP A 62 -24.68 -6.37 -5.18
CA ASP A 62 -25.83 -5.48 -5.01
C ASP A 62 -26.50 -5.64 -3.63
N GLU A 63 -26.58 -6.87 -3.13
CA GLU A 63 -27.11 -7.13 -1.79
C GLU A 63 -26.14 -6.65 -0.73
N VAL A 64 -24.84 -6.94 -0.84
CA VAL A 64 -23.82 -6.47 0.10
C VAL A 64 -23.86 -4.96 0.24
N TRP A 65 -23.84 -4.24 -0.89
CA TRP A 65 -23.83 -2.77 -0.87
C TRP A 65 -25.15 -2.19 -0.36
N ARG A 66 -26.28 -2.74 -0.78
CA ARG A 66 -27.62 -2.24 -0.42
C ARG A 66 -27.90 -2.38 1.07
N GLU A 67 -27.54 -3.52 1.66
CA GLU A 67 -27.92 -3.86 3.04
C GLU A 67 -26.91 -3.37 4.09
N SER A 68 -25.69 -3.02 3.70
CA SER A 68 -24.63 -2.69 4.66
C SER A 68 -24.60 -1.22 5.03
N GLU A 69 -24.44 -0.93 6.31
CA GLU A 69 -24.20 0.40 6.86
C GLU A 69 -22.71 0.75 6.81
N LEU A 70 -21.83 -0.25 7.00
CA LEU A 70 -20.39 -0.15 6.91
C LEU A 70 -19.89 -1.12 5.84
N VAL A 71 -19.28 -0.61 4.79
CA VAL A 71 -18.62 -1.41 3.74
C VAL A 71 -17.13 -1.40 3.97
N LEU A 72 -16.55 -2.59 4.12
CA LEU A 72 -15.11 -2.79 4.22
C LEU A 72 -14.58 -3.25 2.86
N LYS A 73 -13.62 -2.52 2.31
CA LYS A 73 -12.92 -2.87 1.07
C LYS A 73 -11.41 -2.80 1.26
N VAL A 74 -10.68 -3.31 0.28
CA VAL A 74 -9.22 -3.14 0.20
C VAL A 74 -8.87 -1.95 -0.67
N LYS A 75 -9.47 -1.84 -1.86
CA LYS A 75 -9.19 -0.76 -2.81
C LYS A 75 -10.39 0.17 -2.98
N GLU A 76 -10.09 1.35 -3.52
CA GLU A 76 -11.08 2.34 -3.89
C GLU A 76 -12.15 1.76 -4.81
N PRO A 77 -13.40 2.22 -4.69
CA PRO A 77 -14.44 1.88 -5.66
C PRO A 77 -14.05 2.29 -7.09
N ILE A 78 -14.44 1.48 -8.06
CA ILE A 78 -14.29 1.77 -9.49
C ILE A 78 -15.66 2.03 -10.12
N GLU A 79 -15.70 2.45 -11.37
CA GLU A 79 -16.91 2.90 -12.08
C GLU A 79 -18.11 1.95 -11.92
N ALA A 80 -17.86 0.63 -11.96
CA ALA A 80 -18.91 -0.39 -11.79
C ALA A 80 -19.53 -0.41 -10.38
N GLU A 81 -18.84 0.15 -9.38
CA GLU A 81 -19.31 0.20 -7.99
C GLU A 81 -19.95 1.54 -7.61
N TYR A 82 -19.70 2.61 -8.38
CA TYR A 82 -20.22 3.94 -8.05
C TYR A 82 -21.73 4.01 -7.86
N PRO A 83 -22.55 3.33 -8.68
CA PRO A 83 -24.02 3.35 -8.50
C PRO A 83 -24.52 2.67 -7.22
N ARG A 84 -23.68 1.88 -6.54
CA ARG A 84 -24.01 1.17 -5.31
C ARG A 84 -23.78 2.00 -4.06
N MET A 85 -22.94 3.05 -4.16
CA MET A 85 -22.63 3.95 -3.03
C MET A 85 -23.84 4.77 -2.66
N ARG A 86 -24.03 5.07 -1.36
CA ARG A 86 -25.16 5.84 -0.88
C ARG A 86 -24.82 6.72 0.34
N ARG A 87 -25.63 7.72 0.59
CA ARG A 87 -25.43 8.74 1.63
C ARG A 87 -25.29 8.18 3.04
N ASP A 88 -26.12 7.23 3.41
CA ASP A 88 -26.14 6.66 4.79
C ASP A 88 -25.13 5.54 4.99
N GLN A 89 -24.14 5.44 4.12
CA GLN A 89 -23.16 4.37 4.13
C GLN A 89 -21.78 4.88 4.52
N VAL A 90 -21.09 4.11 5.34
CA VAL A 90 -19.67 4.32 5.64
C VAL A 90 -18.84 3.37 4.78
N LEU A 91 -17.87 3.91 4.07
CA LEU A 91 -16.88 3.15 3.31
C LEU A 91 -15.52 3.27 4.00
N PHE A 92 -14.92 2.15 4.37
CA PHE A 92 -13.60 2.09 5.01
C PHE A 92 -12.65 1.25 4.16
N THR A 93 -11.68 1.86 3.51
CA THR A 93 -10.83 1.27 2.46
C THR A 93 -9.64 2.16 2.14
N TYR A 94 -8.66 1.68 1.32
CA TYR A 94 -7.76 2.58 0.59
C TYR A 94 -8.55 3.35 -0.47
N LEU A 95 -8.31 4.66 -0.58
CA LEU A 95 -9.07 5.53 -1.49
C LEU A 95 -8.20 6.23 -2.54
N HIS A 96 -7.00 6.69 -2.16
CA HIS A 96 -6.09 7.42 -3.05
C HIS A 96 -6.76 8.56 -3.84
N LEU A 97 -7.72 9.27 -3.22
CA LEU A 97 -8.62 10.23 -3.89
C LEU A 97 -7.87 11.34 -4.62
N ALA A 98 -6.76 11.85 -4.08
CA ALA A 98 -5.97 12.89 -4.74
C ALA A 98 -5.43 12.48 -6.13
N ALA A 99 -5.40 11.18 -6.44
CA ALA A 99 -5.00 10.63 -7.73
C ALA A 99 -6.19 10.22 -8.62
N SER A 100 -7.44 10.27 -8.10
CA SER A 100 -8.63 9.79 -8.83
C SER A 100 -9.80 10.78 -8.75
N ARG A 101 -9.88 11.70 -9.71
CA ARG A 101 -11.00 12.64 -9.82
C ARG A 101 -12.34 11.90 -9.98
N PRO A 102 -12.48 10.84 -10.83
CA PRO A 102 -13.77 10.14 -10.98
C PRO A 102 -14.27 9.50 -9.68
N CYS A 103 -13.39 8.86 -8.90
CA CYS A 103 -13.78 8.26 -7.62
C CYS A 103 -14.18 9.34 -6.60
N THR A 104 -13.45 10.47 -6.56
CA THR A 104 -13.78 11.59 -5.69
C THR A 104 -15.16 12.16 -6.03
N ASP A 105 -15.42 12.46 -7.29
CA ASP A 105 -16.72 13.00 -7.73
C ASP A 105 -17.87 12.01 -7.45
N ALA A 106 -17.65 10.71 -7.64
CA ALA A 106 -18.66 9.68 -7.35
C ALA A 106 -19.00 9.60 -5.85
N LEU A 107 -18.00 9.65 -4.96
CA LEU A 107 -18.21 9.67 -3.51
C LEU A 107 -18.96 10.93 -3.06
N LEU A 108 -18.62 12.09 -3.63
CA LEU A 108 -19.29 13.36 -3.35
C LEU A 108 -20.74 13.33 -3.83
N ALA A 109 -20.99 12.83 -5.04
CA ALA A 109 -22.34 12.72 -5.61
C ALA A 109 -23.23 11.76 -4.80
N ALA A 110 -22.68 10.63 -4.37
CA ALA A 110 -23.38 9.66 -3.53
C ALA A 110 -23.60 10.16 -2.09
N GLY A 111 -22.81 11.13 -1.63
CA GLY A 111 -22.84 11.63 -0.26
C GLY A 111 -22.30 10.62 0.77
N THR A 112 -21.56 9.61 0.32
CA THR A 112 -21.02 8.54 1.15
C THR A 112 -19.99 9.07 2.15
N THR A 113 -20.03 8.57 3.39
CA THR A 113 -18.99 8.83 4.39
C THR A 113 -17.80 7.91 4.10
N SER A 114 -16.70 8.45 3.61
CA SER A 114 -15.53 7.65 3.27
C SER A 114 -14.36 7.92 4.21
N ILE A 115 -13.76 6.85 4.71
CA ILE A 115 -12.62 6.89 5.64
C ILE A 115 -11.47 6.12 4.97
N ALA A 116 -10.37 6.82 4.68
CA ALA A 116 -9.25 6.28 3.95
C ALA A 116 -8.23 5.62 4.90
N TYR A 117 -7.83 4.39 4.61
CA TYR A 117 -6.77 3.70 5.38
C TYR A 117 -5.46 4.47 5.36
N GLU A 118 -5.07 4.99 4.21
CA GLU A 118 -3.76 5.64 4.01
C GLU A 118 -3.63 7.01 4.67
N THR A 119 -4.71 7.58 5.17
CA THR A 119 -4.69 8.88 5.87
C THR A 119 -4.99 8.76 7.37
N VAL A 120 -5.30 7.56 7.89
CA VAL A 120 -5.27 7.29 9.33
C VAL A 120 -3.83 7.47 9.80
N GLN A 121 -3.59 8.49 10.65
CA GLN A 121 -2.25 8.90 11.04
C GLN A 121 -2.13 9.14 12.53
N LEU A 122 -1.16 8.48 13.17
CA LEU A 122 -0.81 8.69 14.57
C LEU A 122 -0.13 10.06 14.79
N ASP A 123 -0.02 10.49 16.04
CA ASP A 123 0.59 11.78 16.39
C ASP A 123 2.09 11.83 16.05
N ASP A 124 2.76 10.70 16.05
CA ASP A 124 4.14 10.55 15.60
C ASP A 124 4.29 10.43 14.06
N ARG A 125 3.23 10.72 13.32
CA ARG A 125 3.11 10.67 11.86
C ARG A 125 3.16 9.28 11.23
N ARG A 126 3.22 8.20 12.00
CA ARG A 126 3.10 6.85 11.44
C ARG A 126 1.72 6.62 10.84
N LEU A 127 1.66 5.83 9.79
CA LEU A 127 0.44 5.45 9.05
C LEU A 127 0.13 3.98 9.33
N PRO A 128 -0.57 3.67 10.44
CA PRO A 128 -0.68 2.30 10.94
C PRO A 128 -1.39 1.35 9.97
N LEU A 129 -2.28 1.86 9.13
CA LEU A 129 -3.03 1.05 8.17
C LEU A 129 -2.34 0.95 6.81
N LEU A 130 -1.38 1.84 6.51
CA LEU A 130 -0.53 1.76 5.31
C LEU A 130 0.72 0.91 5.56
N SER A 131 1.26 0.94 6.78
CA SER A 131 2.51 0.24 7.15
C SER A 131 2.54 -1.23 6.75
N PRO A 132 1.47 -2.05 6.96
CA PRO A 132 1.51 -3.46 6.58
C PRO A 132 1.74 -3.69 5.08
N MET A 133 1.14 -2.85 4.23
CA MET A 133 1.35 -2.96 2.78
C MET A 133 2.74 -2.46 2.37
N SER A 134 3.27 -1.47 3.06
CA SER A 134 4.66 -1.02 2.88
C SER A 134 5.66 -2.10 3.28
N GLU A 135 5.39 -2.86 4.35
CA GLU A 135 6.21 -4.00 4.78
C GLU A 135 6.21 -5.12 3.73
N VAL A 136 5.01 -5.47 3.23
CA VAL A 136 4.88 -6.49 2.16
C VAL A 136 5.59 -6.02 0.90
N ALA A 137 5.37 -4.78 0.45
CA ALA A 137 5.99 -4.24 -0.75
C ALA A 137 7.51 -4.21 -0.63
N GLY A 138 8.05 -3.78 0.52
CA GLY A 138 9.49 -3.77 0.78
C GLY A 138 10.12 -5.15 0.68
N ARG A 139 9.51 -6.17 1.31
CA ARG A 139 10.00 -7.55 1.22
C ARG A 139 9.89 -8.11 -0.19
N LEU A 140 8.74 -7.89 -0.84
CA LEU A 140 8.48 -8.40 -2.18
C LEU A 140 9.40 -7.77 -3.22
N SER A 141 9.80 -6.49 -3.05
CA SER A 141 10.70 -5.81 -3.98
C SER A 141 12.04 -6.53 -4.14
N ILE A 142 12.55 -7.12 -3.07
CA ILE A 142 13.78 -7.92 -3.12
C ILE A 142 13.56 -9.27 -3.81
N THR A 143 12.41 -9.90 -3.57
CA THR A 143 12.07 -11.19 -4.21
C THR A 143 11.97 -11.03 -5.73
N VAL A 144 11.21 -10.01 -6.21
CA VAL A 144 11.08 -9.74 -7.65
C VAL A 144 12.37 -9.21 -8.25
N GLY A 145 13.12 -8.37 -7.52
CA GLY A 145 14.43 -7.88 -7.94
C GLY A 145 15.43 -9.02 -8.13
N ALA A 146 15.50 -9.95 -7.20
CA ALA A 146 16.35 -11.15 -7.29
C ALA A 146 15.96 -12.04 -8.49
N TYR A 147 14.66 -12.19 -8.75
CA TYR A 147 14.18 -12.93 -9.92
C TYR A 147 14.63 -12.25 -11.23
N HIS A 148 14.44 -10.94 -11.34
CA HIS A 148 14.79 -10.20 -12.56
C HIS A 148 16.30 -9.97 -12.73
N LEU A 149 17.13 -10.21 -11.71
CA LEU A 149 18.60 -10.27 -11.84
C LEU A 149 19.08 -11.54 -12.58
N MET A 150 18.23 -12.57 -12.73
CA MET A 150 18.61 -13.77 -13.47
C MET A 150 18.74 -13.48 -14.97
N SER A 151 19.75 -14.05 -15.63
CA SER A 151 20.03 -13.85 -17.05
C SER A 151 18.89 -14.34 -17.96
N ALA A 152 18.17 -15.38 -17.54
CA ALA A 152 17.05 -15.96 -18.29
C ALA A 152 15.87 -14.97 -18.49
N VAL A 153 15.78 -13.92 -17.67
CA VAL A 153 14.72 -12.89 -17.74
C VAL A 153 15.30 -11.48 -18.01
N GLY A 154 16.51 -11.42 -18.58
CA GLY A 154 17.12 -10.16 -19.02
C GLY A 154 18.03 -9.47 -18.00
N GLY A 155 18.19 -10.03 -16.81
CA GLY A 155 19.09 -9.51 -15.78
C GLY A 155 20.56 -9.86 -16.03
N ARG A 156 21.42 -9.30 -15.19
CA ARG A 156 22.89 -9.47 -15.32
C ARG A 156 23.44 -10.83 -14.88
N GLY A 157 22.61 -11.77 -14.43
CA GLY A 157 23.04 -13.11 -13.99
C GLY A 157 23.77 -13.10 -12.64
N THR A 158 23.35 -12.23 -11.70
CA THR A 158 23.97 -12.10 -10.38
C THR A 158 23.06 -12.63 -9.30
N LEU A 159 23.61 -13.49 -8.42
CA LEU A 159 22.94 -14.01 -7.23
C LEU A 159 23.13 -13.04 -6.05
N LEU A 160 22.08 -12.67 -5.32
CA LEU A 160 22.14 -11.63 -4.26
C LEU A 160 23.22 -11.93 -3.22
N GLY A 161 23.24 -13.14 -2.67
CA GLY A 161 24.20 -13.52 -1.63
C GLY A 161 25.57 -13.95 -2.15
N GLY A 162 25.76 -14.10 -3.47
CA GLY A 162 26.93 -14.76 -4.04
C GLY A 162 27.08 -16.19 -3.55
N VAL A 163 28.27 -16.76 -3.71
CA VAL A 163 28.71 -18.02 -3.10
C VAL A 163 30.16 -17.86 -2.65
N PRO A 164 30.74 -18.75 -1.81
CA PRO A 164 32.15 -18.65 -1.41
C PRO A 164 33.09 -18.43 -2.61
N GLY A 165 33.89 -17.37 -2.54
CA GLY A 165 34.80 -16.97 -3.60
C GLY A 165 34.21 -16.02 -4.69
N THR A 166 32.93 -15.67 -4.61
CA THR A 166 32.30 -14.67 -5.51
C THR A 166 31.79 -13.45 -4.73
N PRO A 167 31.72 -12.27 -5.39
CA PRO A 167 31.15 -11.08 -4.75
C PRO A 167 29.63 -11.26 -4.49
N LYS A 168 29.15 -10.61 -3.45
CA LYS A 168 27.72 -10.40 -3.21
C LYS A 168 27.18 -9.32 -4.16
N ALA A 169 25.87 -9.38 -4.49
CA ALA A 169 25.24 -8.30 -5.19
C ALA A 169 25.09 -7.06 -4.28
N LYS A 170 25.29 -5.87 -4.86
CA LYS A 170 25.09 -4.60 -4.19
C LYS A 170 23.63 -4.16 -4.36
N VAL A 171 22.91 -4.06 -3.25
CA VAL A 171 21.53 -3.58 -3.18
C VAL A 171 21.51 -2.17 -2.59
N VAL A 172 20.98 -1.23 -3.33
CA VAL A 172 20.82 0.18 -2.89
C VAL A 172 19.34 0.45 -2.66
N VAL A 173 19.00 0.86 -1.43
CA VAL A 173 17.64 1.23 -1.05
C VAL A 173 17.55 2.74 -0.88
N ILE A 174 16.76 3.41 -1.72
CA ILE A 174 16.54 4.86 -1.68
C ILE A 174 15.26 5.13 -0.90
N GLY A 175 15.41 5.71 0.30
CA GLY A 175 14.37 5.90 1.30
C GLY A 175 14.40 4.85 2.40
N GLY A 176 14.64 5.27 3.63
CA GLY A 176 14.71 4.43 4.84
C GLY A 176 13.39 4.32 5.60
N GLY A 177 12.24 4.61 4.96
CA GLY A 177 10.91 4.44 5.53
C GLY A 177 10.56 2.97 5.81
N THR A 178 9.29 2.68 6.11
CA THR A 178 8.84 1.30 6.39
C THR A 178 9.17 0.34 5.24
N ALA A 179 8.87 0.71 3.99
CA ALA A 179 9.14 -0.15 2.84
C ALA A 179 10.65 -0.39 2.64
N GLY A 180 11.46 0.68 2.72
CA GLY A 180 12.92 0.58 2.56
C GLY A 180 13.59 -0.23 3.67
N GLU A 181 13.16 -0.07 4.91
CA GLU A 181 13.64 -0.89 6.03
C GLU A 181 13.38 -2.38 5.81
N HIS A 182 12.16 -2.74 5.34
CA HIS A 182 11.82 -4.15 5.08
C HIS A 182 12.45 -4.69 3.80
N ALA A 183 12.72 -3.84 2.81
CA ALA A 183 13.55 -4.20 1.66
C ALA A 183 14.98 -4.53 2.10
N ALA A 184 15.60 -3.64 2.89
CA ALA A 184 16.95 -3.87 3.41
C ALA A 184 17.05 -5.13 4.27
N ALA A 185 16.06 -5.37 5.16
CA ALA A 185 16.02 -6.57 5.99
C ALA A 185 15.96 -7.84 5.13
N ASN A 186 15.16 -7.84 4.06
CA ASN A 186 15.02 -9.00 3.18
C ASN A 186 16.29 -9.21 2.33
N ALA A 187 16.88 -8.13 1.80
CA ALA A 187 18.12 -8.19 1.03
C ALA A 187 19.29 -8.71 1.89
N LEU A 188 19.40 -8.22 3.12
CA LEU A 188 20.40 -8.70 4.09
C LEU A 188 20.18 -10.18 4.42
N GLY A 189 18.91 -10.60 4.65
CA GLY A 189 18.56 -12.00 4.88
C GLY A 189 18.91 -12.93 3.71
N MET A 190 18.92 -12.41 2.48
CA MET A 190 19.38 -13.13 1.28
C MET A 190 20.90 -13.00 1.05
N GLY A 191 21.62 -12.39 1.97
CA GLY A 191 23.08 -12.31 1.96
C GLY A 191 23.68 -11.20 1.09
N ALA A 192 22.90 -10.25 0.60
CA ALA A 192 23.38 -9.13 -0.22
C ALA A 192 24.25 -8.14 0.55
N ASP A 193 25.03 -7.32 -0.16
CA ASP A 193 25.64 -6.11 0.36
C ASP A 193 24.63 -4.96 0.25
N VAL A 194 24.22 -4.39 1.39
CA VAL A 194 23.06 -3.48 1.45
C VAL A 194 23.49 -2.09 1.87
N THR A 195 23.08 -1.08 1.10
CA THR A 195 23.21 0.35 1.43
C THR A 195 21.82 1.00 1.46
N ILE A 196 21.49 1.73 2.53
CA ILE A 196 20.29 2.59 2.61
C ILE A 196 20.71 4.05 2.46
N VAL A 197 20.00 4.77 1.60
CA VAL A 197 20.16 6.22 1.39
C VAL A 197 18.92 6.94 1.88
N ASP A 198 19.04 7.87 2.84
CA ASP A 198 17.92 8.66 3.38
C ASP A 198 18.36 10.09 3.73
N LEU A 199 17.42 11.05 3.70
CA LEU A 199 17.67 12.44 4.11
C LEU A 199 17.78 12.60 5.64
N SER A 200 17.10 11.74 6.40
CA SER A 200 16.99 11.84 7.85
C SER A 200 18.14 11.14 8.56
N LEU A 201 19.12 11.89 9.04
CA LEU A 201 20.20 11.32 9.87
C LEU A 201 19.69 10.59 11.11
N PRO A 202 18.66 11.08 11.85
CA PRO A 202 18.07 10.30 12.94
C PRO A 202 17.50 8.97 12.49
N ARG A 203 16.89 8.91 11.28
CA ARG A 203 16.39 7.65 10.74
C ARG A 203 17.51 6.69 10.35
N LEU A 204 18.56 7.19 9.74
CA LEU A 204 19.74 6.39 9.42
C LEU A 204 20.38 5.79 10.69
N ALA A 205 20.49 6.56 11.77
CA ALA A 205 20.98 6.06 13.06
C ALA A 205 20.08 4.96 13.65
N GLN A 206 18.76 5.08 13.56
CA GLN A 206 17.83 4.03 13.97
C GLN A 206 18.03 2.74 13.16
N LEU A 207 18.21 2.87 11.84
CA LEU A 207 18.43 1.73 10.95
C LEU A 207 19.77 1.05 11.21
N GLU A 208 20.84 1.83 11.41
CA GLU A 208 22.16 1.30 11.78
C GLU A 208 22.09 0.48 13.07
N ASN A 209 21.44 1.04 14.12
CA ASN A 209 21.23 0.32 15.37
C ASN A 209 20.39 -0.95 15.18
N ARG A 210 19.30 -0.90 14.39
CA ARG A 210 18.44 -2.04 14.13
C ARG A 210 19.20 -3.18 13.44
N PHE A 211 20.04 -2.85 12.46
CA PHE A 211 20.81 -3.82 11.69
C PHE A 211 22.19 -4.11 12.27
N GLN A 212 22.52 -3.53 13.43
CA GLN A 212 23.78 -3.78 14.17
C GLN A 212 25.02 -3.61 13.28
N GLY A 213 25.02 -2.62 12.40
CA GLY A 213 26.11 -2.35 11.46
C GLY A 213 26.23 -3.31 10.28
N ALA A 214 25.29 -4.25 10.09
CA ALA A 214 25.31 -5.20 8.97
C ALA A 214 24.93 -4.57 7.62
N ILE A 215 24.49 -3.32 7.61
CA ILE A 215 24.20 -2.52 6.42
C ILE A 215 25.06 -1.26 6.41
N GLN A 216 25.19 -0.63 5.25
CA GLN A 216 25.72 0.72 5.14
C GLN A 216 24.59 1.74 5.12
N THR A 217 24.84 2.92 5.68
CA THR A 217 23.92 4.06 5.63
C THR A 217 24.61 5.24 4.94
N ARG A 218 23.86 6.01 4.14
CA ARG A 218 24.34 7.20 3.41
C ARG A 218 23.32 8.33 3.52
N ALA A 219 23.82 9.54 3.78
CA ALA A 219 22.98 10.75 3.70
C ALA A 219 22.64 11.02 2.22
N SER A 220 21.34 11.22 1.94
CA SER A 220 20.85 11.40 0.58
C SER A 220 21.26 12.73 -0.03
N SER A 221 21.88 12.66 -1.22
CA SER A 221 22.11 13.78 -2.13
C SER A 221 22.15 13.24 -3.55
N ALA A 222 21.97 14.09 -4.56
CA ALA A 222 22.08 13.67 -5.96
C ALA A 222 23.44 13.03 -6.25
N TYR A 223 24.53 13.59 -5.69
CA TYR A 223 25.88 13.06 -5.84
C TYR A 223 26.02 11.66 -5.22
N GLU A 224 25.55 11.47 -3.99
CA GLU A 224 25.66 10.19 -3.31
C GLU A 224 24.81 9.11 -3.98
N ILE A 225 23.59 9.46 -4.40
CA ILE A 225 22.73 8.54 -5.16
C ILE A 225 23.44 8.10 -6.44
N ALA A 226 23.97 9.04 -7.26
CA ALA A 226 24.69 8.72 -8.47
C ALA A 226 25.91 7.80 -8.22
N ALA A 227 26.69 8.08 -7.18
CA ALA A 227 27.85 7.26 -6.79
C ALA A 227 27.44 5.82 -6.39
N GLN A 228 26.34 5.68 -5.65
CA GLN A 228 25.85 4.36 -5.24
C GLN A 228 25.27 3.56 -6.41
N LEU A 229 24.59 4.22 -7.36
CA LEU A 229 23.97 3.58 -8.52
C LEU A 229 24.99 2.99 -9.49
N ALA A 230 26.15 3.65 -9.71
CA ALA A 230 27.16 3.19 -10.65
C ALA A 230 27.61 1.72 -10.39
N ASP A 231 27.63 1.31 -9.12
CA ASP A 231 28.01 -0.04 -8.71
C ASP A 231 26.84 -0.93 -8.28
N ALA A 232 25.60 -0.44 -8.31
CA ALA A 232 24.44 -1.18 -7.90
C ALA A 232 24.10 -2.32 -8.88
N ASP A 233 23.67 -3.44 -8.34
CA ASP A 233 23.07 -4.54 -9.09
C ASP A 233 21.54 -4.48 -8.98
N LEU A 234 21.00 -4.10 -7.82
CA LEU A 234 19.58 -3.91 -7.55
C LEU A 234 19.35 -2.58 -6.82
N VAL A 235 18.41 -1.79 -7.31
CA VAL A 235 17.99 -0.52 -6.70
C VAL A 235 16.52 -0.57 -6.32
N ILE A 236 16.20 -0.20 -5.08
CA ILE A 236 14.83 -0.12 -4.59
C ILE A 236 14.47 1.34 -4.34
N GLY A 237 13.49 1.86 -5.07
CA GLY A 237 12.89 3.17 -4.85
C GLY A 237 11.72 3.07 -3.86
N SER A 238 11.88 3.62 -2.66
CA SER A 238 10.91 3.47 -1.56
C SER A 238 10.59 4.78 -0.84
N VAL A 239 10.75 5.90 -1.54
CA VAL A 239 10.44 7.23 -0.99
C VAL A 239 8.96 7.53 -1.17
N LEU A 240 8.28 7.76 -0.04
CA LEU A 240 6.88 8.12 0.01
C LEU A 240 6.72 9.45 0.75
N ILE A 241 5.98 10.39 0.14
CA ILE A 241 5.54 11.62 0.79
C ILE A 241 4.01 11.52 0.94
N PRO A 242 3.47 11.44 2.17
CA PRO A 242 2.03 11.32 2.36
C PRO A 242 1.26 12.46 1.67
N GLY A 243 0.31 12.09 0.80
CA GLY A 243 -0.55 13.05 0.10
C GLY A 243 0.11 13.82 -1.05
N ALA A 244 1.38 13.54 -1.41
CA ALA A 244 2.09 14.21 -2.50
C ALA A 244 2.72 13.21 -3.47
N LYS A 245 3.10 13.67 -4.66
CA LYS A 245 3.88 12.88 -5.61
C LYS A 245 5.29 12.62 -5.06
N ALA A 246 5.82 11.43 -5.33
CA ALA A 246 7.21 11.12 -5.01
C ALA A 246 8.17 12.03 -5.80
N PRO A 247 9.26 12.53 -5.18
CA PRO A 247 10.27 13.28 -5.89
C PRO A 247 11.06 12.37 -6.83
N LYS A 248 11.49 12.88 -7.99
CA LYS A 248 12.37 12.17 -8.90
C LYS A 248 13.81 12.26 -8.40
N LEU A 249 14.29 11.18 -7.78
CA LEU A 249 15.62 11.11 -7.14
C LEU A 249 16.67 10.42 -8.01
N VAL A 250 16.25 9.55 -8.92
CA VAL A 250 17.13 8.87 -9.89
C VAL A 250 16.82 9.41 -11.26
N THR A 251 17.82 10.08 -11.86
CA THR A 251 17.69 10.64 -13.21
C THR A 251 18.02 9.61 -14.28
N ASP A 252 17.62 9.89 -15.52
CA ASP A 252 17.92 9.03 -16.67
C ASP A 252 19.44 8.88 -16.89
N GLU A 253 20.21 9.98 -16.71
CA GLU A 253 21.67 9.93 -16.79
C GLU A 253 22.30 9.02 -15.74
N MET A 254 21.78 9.01 -14.50
CA MET A 254 22.28 8.10 -13.47
C MET A 254 22.05 6.64 -13.89
N VAL A 255 20.88 6.31 -14.45
CA VAL A 255 20.58 4.96 -14.92
C VAL A 255 21.47 4.53 -16.08
N ALA A 256 21.81 5.46 -16.98
CA ALA A 256 22.71 5.20 -18.10
C ALA A 256 24.12 4.76 -17.63
N THR A 257 24.56 5.15 -16.43
CA THR A 257 25.86 4.77 -15.86
C THR A 257 25.86 3.40 -15.19
N MET A 258 24.68 2.81 -14.91
CA MET A 258 24.57 1.54 -14.19
C MET A 258 25.13 0.35 -14.97
N LYS A 259 25.44 -0.70 -14.24
CA LYS A 259 25.93 -1.95 -14.83
C LYS A 259 24.85 -2.56 -15.74
N PRO A 260 25.20 -3.13 -16.91
CA PRO A 260 24.24 -3.79 -17.78
C PRO A 260 23.47 -4.91 -17.07
N GLY A 261 22.15 -4.93 -17.25
CA GLY A 261 21.26 -5.92 -16.63
C GLY A 261 20.99 -5.66 -15.15
N SER A 262 21.35 -4.48 -14.59
CA SER A 262 20.90 -4.06 -13.27
C SER A 262 19.39 -3.90 -13.23
N VAL A 263 18.79 -4.10 -12.04
CA VAL A 263 17.34 -4.03 -11.85
C VAL A 263 16.98 -2.86 -10.95
N LEU A 264 15.95 -2.10 -11.33
CA LEU A 264 15.39 -1.03 -10.52
C LEU A 264 13.92 -1.35 -10.21
N VAL A 265 13.58 -1.43 -8.93
CA VAL A 265 12.21 -1.67 -8.45
C VAL A 265 11.67 -0.39 -7.82
N ASP A 266 10.63 0.19 -8.40
CA ASP A 266 10.01 1.43 -7.90
C ASP A 266 8.74 1.11 -7.10
N ILE A 267 8.87 1.00 -5.76
CA ILE A 267 7.73 0.79 -4.86
C ILE A 267 6.83 2.03 -4.81
N ALA A 268 7.39 3.22 -5.06
CA ALA A 268 6.67 4.48 -5.01
C ALA A 268 5.81 4.77 -6.25
N ILE A 269 5.68 3.80 -7.17
CA ILE A 269 5.02 3.98 -8.46
C ILE A 269 3.56 4.45 -8.34
N ASP A 270 2.82 4.01 -7.32
CA ASP A 270 1.44 4.45 -7.05
C ASP A 270 1.35 5.97 -6.79
N GLN A 271 2.46 6.61 -6.44
CA GLN A 271 2.59 8.06 -6.25
C GLN A 271 3.46 8.74 -7.32
N GLY A 272 3.53 8.15 -8.50
CA GLY A 272 4.27 8.67 -9.64
C GLY A 272 5.71 8.17 -9.78
N GLY A 273 6.21 7.39 -8.82
CA GLY A 273 7.53 6.81 -8.81
C GLY A 273 8.66 7.79 -8.50
N CYS A 274 9.76 7.29 -7.94
CA CYS A 274 10.93 8.10 -7.59
C CYS A 274 12.08 8.02 -8.62
N PHE A 275 11.92 7.28 -9.71
CA PHE A 275 12.84 7.29 -10.85
C PHE A 275 12.24 8.09 -12.00
N GLU A 276 13.06 8.82 -12.74
CA GLU A 276 12.61 9.71 -13.82
C GLU A 276 11.88 8.95 -14.94
N GLY A 277 12.39 7.80 -15.33
CA GLY A 277 11.81 6.93 -16.35
C GLY A 277 10.69 6.00 -15.85
N SER A 278 10.26 6.07 -14.58
CA SER A 278 9.21 5.19 -14.06
C SER A 278 7.86 5.44 -14.71
N ARG A 279 7.21 4.35 -15.13
CA ARG A 279 5.82 4.31 -15.56
C ARG A 279 5.12 3.10 -14.96
N PRO A 280 3.84 3.19 -14.58
CA PRO A 280 3.12 2.06 -14.02
C PRO A 280 3.10 0.86 -14.96
N THR A 281 3.33 -0.32 -14.40
CA THR A 281 3.19 -1.62 -15.06
C THR A 281 2.19 -2.50 -14.27
N THR A 282 1.87 -3.67 -14.81
CA THR A 282 0.95 -4.64 -14.18
C THR A 282 1.68 -5.94 -13.86
N HIS A 283 1.05 -6.82 -13.09
CA HIS A 283 1.61 -8.15 -12.83
C HIS A 283 1.70 -9.03 -14.10
N ASP A 284 0.91 -8.72 -15.13
CA ASP A 284 0.90 -9.46 -16.41
C ASP A 284 2.07 -9.06 -17.30
N ASP A 285 2.52 -7.79 -17.24
CA ASP A 285 3.69 -7.26 -17.94
C ASP A 285 4.49 -6.36 -16.99
N PRO A 286 5.31 -6.97 -16.09
CA PRO A 286 5.83 -6.28 -14.92
C PRO A 286 7.06 -5.40 -15.17
N VAL A 287 7.78 -5.63 -16.26
CA VAL A 287 9.09 -5.00 -16.49
C VAL A 287 9.19 -4.34 -17.86
N PHE A 288 10.08 -3.36 -17.95
CA PHE A 288 10.49 -2.76 -19.24
C PHE A 288 11.95 -2.32 -19.19
N PRO A 289 12.64 -2.28 -20.34
CA PRO A 289 14.03 -1.82 -20.40
C PRO A 289 14.13 -0.30 -20.34
N VAL A 290 15.14 0.20 -19.60
CA VAL A 290 15.59 1.59 -19.64
C VAL A 290 17.11 1.58 -19.77
N HIS A 291 17.64 2.11 -20.86
CA HIS A 291 19.04 1.93 -21.25
C HIS A 291 19.44 0.45 -21.25
N ARG A 292 20.38 0.07 -20.39
CA ARG A 292 20.83 -1.32 -20.22
C ARG A 292 20.33 -1.97 -18.93
N SER A 293 19.35 -1.34 -18.26
CA SER A 293 18.77 -1.78 -17.00
C SER A 293 17.33 -2.24 -17.19
N VAL A 294 16.81 -2.98 -16.22
CA VAL A 294 15.43 -3.49 -16.19
C VAL A 294 14.65 -2.75 -15.10
N TYR A 295 13.55 -2.12 -15.47
CA TYR A 295 12.63 -1.49 -14.52
C TYR A 295 11.46 -2.41 -14.20
N TYR A 296 11.17 -2.55 -12.90
CA TYR A 296 9.97 -3.18 -12.34
C TYR A 296 9.17 -2.10 -11.62
N CYS A 297 8.02 -1.73 -12.17
CA CYS A 297 7.19 -0.62 -11.68
C CYS A 297 5.72 -1.04 -11.52
N VAL A 298 5.49 -2.26 -11.01
CA VAL A 298 4.14 -2.79 -10.84
C VAL A 298 3.39 -2.00 -9.77
N ALA A 299 2.30 -1.38 -10.18
CA ALA A 299 1.34 -0.79 -9.26
C ALA A 299 0.68 -1.88 -8.41
N ASN A 300 0.44 -1.59 -7.12
CA ASN A 300 -0.16 -2.56 -6.21
C ASN A 300 0.66 -3.86 -6.00
N MET A 301 1.96 -3.74 -5.83
CA MET A 301 2.84 -4.90 -5.54
C MET A 301 2.29 -5.86 -4.47
N PRO A 302 1.68 -5.40 -3.34
CA PRO A 302 1.13 -6.30 -2.34
C PRO A 302 0.01 -7.22 -2.84
N GLY A 303 -0.65 -6.87 -3.95
CA GLY A 303 -1.67 -7.70 -4.60
C GLY A 303 -1.14 -9.04 -5.13
N ALA A 304 0.17 -9.14 -5.40
CA ALA A 304 0.81 -10.38 -5.84
C ALA A 304 0.88 -11.49 -4.77
N VAL A 305 0.74 -11.13 -3.51
CA VAL A 305 0.79 -12.07 -2.37
C VAL A 305 -0.45 -11.90 -1.49
N PRO A 306 -1.65 -12.14 -2.05
CA PRO A 306 -2.92 -11.74 -1.44
C PRO A 306 -3.18 -12.43 -0.11
N GLU A 307 -2.78 -13.68 0.11
CA GLU A 307 -2.93 -14.38 1.39
C GLU A 307 -2.18 -13.65 2.51
N THR A 308 -0.90 -13.32 2.30
CA THR A 308 -0.10 -12.58 3.27
C THR A 308 -0.64 -11.16 3.47
N SER A 309 -0.94 -10.48 2.37
CA SER A 309 -1.39 -9.09 2.39
C SER A 309 -2.75 -8.92 3.05
N THR A 310 -3.70 -9.82 2.81
CA THR A 310 -4.99 -9.84 3.49
C THR A 310 -4.82 -9.96 5.00
N ARG A 311 -4.05 -10.94 5.46
CA ARG A 311 -3.81 -11.14 6.90
C ARG A 311 -3.12 -9.93 7.54
N ALA A 312 -2.08 -9.40 6.89
CA ALA A 312 -1.35 -8.24 7.39
C ALA A 312 -2.24 -6.99 7.47
N LEU A 313 -3.02 -6.72 6.43
CA LEU A 313 -3.94 -5.59 6.39
C LEU A 313 -5.03 -5.72 7.43
N THR A 314 -5.72 -6.87 7.46
CA THR A 314 -6.88 -7.08 8.34
C THR A 314 -6.50 -7.08 9.82
N ASN A 315 -5.31 -7.55 10.19
CA ASN A 315 -4.81 -7.41 11.55
C ASN A 315 -4.69 -5.94 11.99
N ALA A 316 -4.33 -5.06 11.07
CA ALA A 316 -4.20 -3.63 11.37
C ALA A 316 -5.54 -2.90 11.32
N THR A 317 -6.42 -3.24 10.38
CA THR A 317 -7.71 -2.55 10.18
C THR A 317 -8.80 -2.99 11.15
N LEU A 318 -8.75 -4.23 11.66
CA LEU A 318 -9.79 -4.79 12.51
C LEU A 318 -10.12 -3.94 13.75
N PRO A 319 -9.18 -3.41 14.53
CA PRO A 319 -9.51 -2.57 15.69
C PRO A 319 -10.33 -1.34 15.32
N TYR A 320 -10.02 -0.72 14.18
CA TYR A 320 -10.74 0.45 13.67
C TYR A 320 -12.10 0.07 13.09
N ALA A 321 -12.21 -1.04 12.36
CA ALA A 321 -13.48 -1.56 11.86
C ALA A 321 -14.43 -1.90 13.01
N LEU A 322 -13.94 -2.50 14.08
CA LEU A 322 -14.72 -2.76 15.30
C LEU A 322 -15.16 -1.45 15.96
N ALA A 323 -14.29 -0.45 16.07
CA ALA A 323 -14.65 0.85 16.64
C ALA A 323 -15.76 1.55 15.83
N LEU A 324 -15.67 1.48 14.50
CA LEU A 324 -16.69 2.01 13.58
C LEU A 324 -18.01 1.25 13.71
N ALA A 325 -17.96 -0.08 13.80
CA ALA A 325 -19.15 -0.91 13.94
C ALA A 325 -19.84 -0.75 15.29
N ASP A 326 -19.07 -0.71 16.39
CA ASP A 326 -19.60 -0.63 17.77
C ASP A 326 -20.23 0.74 18.08
N ARG A 327 -19.60 1.83 17.59
CA ARG A 327 -19.92 3.20 18.03
C ARG A 327 -20.58 4.05 16.95
N GLY A 328 -20.56 3.59 15.69
CA GLY A 328 -20.83 4.44 14.54
C GLY A 328 -19.67 5.40 14.25
N TRP A 329 -19.59 5.88 13.02
CA TRP A 329 -18.43 6.63 12.56
C TRP A 329 -18.17 7.93 13.35
N ARG A 330 -19.20 8.71 13.69
CA ARG A 330 -19.02 9.98 14.43
C ARG A 330 -18.37 9.77 15.79
N ALA A 331 -18.92 8.86 16.60
CA ALA A 331 -18.39 8.60 17.93
C ALA A 331 -17.03 7.90 17.89
N ALA A 332 -16.79 7.06 16.90
CA ALA A 332 -15.49 6.43 16.70
C ALA A 332 -14.40 7.47 16.37
N LEU A 333 -14.68 8.39 15.44
CA LEU A 333 -13.75 9.44 15.06
C LEU A 333 -13.53 10.48 16.18
N ALA A 334 -14.57 10.83 16.91
CA ALA A 334 -14.45 11.74 18.07
C ALA A 334 -13.57 11.14 19.19
N ALA A 335 -13.58 9.81 19.33
CA ALA A 335 -12.78 9.11 20.33
C ALA A 335 -11.33 8.83 19.89
N ASP A 336 -11.05 8.85 18.59
CA ASP A 336 -9.72 8.53 18.03
C ASP A 336 -9.30 9.58 17.00
N PRO A 337 -8.45 10.55 17.39
CA PRO A 337 -7.94 11.58 16.47
C PRO A 337 -7.15 11.00 15.28
N ALA A 338 -6.52 9.84 15.43
CA ALA A 338 -5.82 9.20 14.32
C ALA A 338 -6.82 8.70 13.26
N LEU A 339 -7.90 8.07 13.70
CA LEU A 339 -8.98 7.63 12.81
C LEU A 339 -9.71 8.84 12.17
N ALA A 340 -9.89 9.94 12.92
CA ALA A 340 -10.51 11.17 12.41
C ALA A 340 -9.76 11.74 11.19
N ARG A 341 -8.43 11.68 11.18
CA ARG A 341 -7.60 12.07 10.02
C ARG A 341 -7.86 11.22 8.77
N GLY A 342 -8.45 10.04 8.95
CA GLY A 342 -8.89 9.16 7.87
C GLY A 342 -10.12 9.65 7.10
N LEU A 343 -10.96 10.50 7.71
CA LEU A 343 -12.18 10.97 7.05
C LEU A 343 -11.82 11.77 5.78
N SER A 344 -12.32 11.33 4.65
CA SER A 344 -12.00 11.93 3.34
C SER A 344 -13.18 12.63 2.70
N THR A 345 -14.40 12.06 2.79
CA THR A 345 -15.64 12.67 2.32
C THR A 345 -16.79 12.41 3.28
N HIS A 346 -17.73 13.35 3.36
CA HIS A 346 -19.00 13.18 4.06
C HIS A 346 -20.05 14.12 3.49
N ASP A 347 -21.24 13.60 3.21
CA ASP A 347 -22.42 14.37 2.77
C ASP A 347 -22.13 15.33 1.62
N GLY A 348 -21.42 14.85 0.58
CA GLY A 348 -21.05 15.62 -0.61
C GLY A 348 -19.92 16.64 -0.40
N ARG A 349 -19.19 16.57 0.73
CA ARG A 349 -18.10 17.49 1.08
C ARG A 349 -16.78 16.75 1.25
N VAL A 350 -15.69 17.40 0.82
CA VAL A 350 -14.32 16.90 1.05
C VAL A 350 -13.86 17.38 2.42
N THR A 351 -13.23 16.48 3.19
CA THR A 351 -12.65 16.78 4.51
C THR A 351 -11.12 16.73 4.49
N ASN A 352 -10.54 15.98 3.55
CA ASN A 352 -9.09 15.85 3.41
C ASN A 352 -8.49 17.00 2.60
N ALA A 353 -7.61 17.80 3.22
CA ALA A 353 -7.02 18.99 2.62
C ALA A 353 -6.17 18.67 1.36
N ALA A 354 -5.48 17.51 1.32
CA ALA A 354 -4.68 17.13 0.15
C ALA A 354 -5.56 16.78 -1.06
N VAL A 355 -6.70 16.11 -0.82
CA VAL A 355 -7.70 15.83 -1.88
C VAL A 355 -8.32 17.13 -2.38
N ALA A 356 -8.69 18.03 -1.47
CA ALA A 356 -9.25 19.33 -1.81
C ALA A 356 -8.27 20.15 -2.68
N ALA A 357 -7.00 20.22 -2.29
CA ALA A 357 -5.96 20.93 -3.03
C ALA A 357 -5.68 20.31 -4.41
N ALA A 358 -5.76 18.97 -4.54
CA ALA A 358 -5.50 18.30 -5.82
C ALA A 358 -6.53 18.65 -6.90
N PHE A 359 -7.76 19.05 -6.50
CA PHE A 359 -8.88 19.27 -7.41
C PHE A 359 -9.52 20.68 -7.31
N ASP A 360 -8.89 21.58 -6.57
CA ASP A 360 -9.39 22.94 -6.31
C ASP A 360 -10.81 22.93 -5.71
N LEU A 361 -11.02 22.06 -4.71
CA LEU A 361 -12.28 21.91 -4.00
C LEU A 361 -12.19 22.53 -2.60
N PRO A 362 -13.32 23.02 -2.03
CA PRO A 362 -13.34 23.47 -0.64
C PRO A 362 -13.22 22.27 0.32
N ALA A 363 -12.35 22.38 1.34
CA ALA A 363 -12.25 21.41 2.43
C ALA A 363 -13.08 21.86 3.64
N VAL A 364 -13.76 20.92 4.29
CA VAL A 364 -14.47 21.13 5.56
C VAL A 364 -13.65 20.49 6.69
N PRO A 365 -13.36 21.21 7.78
CA PRO A 365 -12.67 20.63 8.92
C PRO A 365 -13.45 19.45 9.54
N VAL A 366 -12.76 18.37 9.84
CA VAL A 366 -13.38 17.15 10.38
C VAL A 366 -14.08 17.44 11.72
N GLU A 367 -13.49 18.29 12.54
CA GLU A 367 -14.02 18.69 13.85
C GLU A 367 -15.44 19.30 13.75
N SER A 368 -15.74 19.99 12.68
CA SER A 368 -17.07 20.59 12.43
C SER A 368 -18.17 19.56 12.17
N LEU A 369 -17.80 18.31 11.92
CA LEU A 369 -18.73 17.20 11.61
C LEU A 369 -18.92 16.25 12.78
N LEU A 370 -18.08 16.37 13.82
CA LEU A 370 -18.05 15.46 14.97
C LEU A 370 -18.79 16.05 16.20
N GLY A 371 -19.06 17.35 16.20
CA GLY A 371 -19.72 18.10 17.29
C GLY A 371 -21.20 17.87 17.40
#